data_f3b81789f3ff00d8c6a6e93550a99742
#
_entry.id   f3b81789f3ff00d8c6a6e93550a99742
#
_cell.length_a   1.000
_cell.length_b   1.000
_cell.length_c   1.000
_cell.angle_alpha   90.00
_cell.angle_beta   90.00
_cell.angle_gamma   90.00
#
_symmetry.space_group_name_H-M   'P 1'
#
loop_
_entity.id
_entity.type
_entity.pdbx_description
1 polymer ?
#
loop_
_entity_poly.entity_id
_entity_poly.type
_entity_poly.pdbx_seq_one_letter_code
_entity_poly.pdbx_strand_id
1 'polypeptide(L)'
;MFNSFKMKIGIVCYPTFGGSGVLATELGKALAEKGHEIHFITYQQPVRLNGFHANIFYHEVRVPTYPLFDYPPYELALASTMVDVILNHDLDLIHAHYAIPHASAAYTAKQIVKQKTGRSVPVITTLHGTDITLVGRDKTYEPVVTFSINESDAITAVSANLKEETLKHFDIRKEIQ
;
A
#
# COMPACT_ATOMS: atom_id res chain seq x y z
N MET A 1 -3.80 22.42 24.55
CA MET A 1 -2.99 22.05 23.39
C MET A 1 -3.21 20.56 23.17
N PHE A 2 -3.94 20.16 22.14
CA PHE A 2 -4.01 18.75 21.77
C PHE A 2 -2.63 18.35 21.23
N ASN A 3 -1.97 17.44 21.92
CA ASN A 3 -0.71 16.85 21.46
C ASN A 3 -1.06 16.08 20.18
N SER A 4 -0.86 16.70 19.01
CA SER A 4 -1.09 16.05 17.72
C SER A 4 -0.10 14.90 17.60
N PHE A 5 -0.59 13.67 17.75
CA PHE A 5 0.20 12.46 17.59
C PHE A 5 0.69 12.42 16.14
N LYS A 6 1.97 12.61 15.94
CA LYS A 6 2.59 12.56 14.61
C LYS A 6 2.97 11.13 14.28
N MET A 7 2.62 10.70 13.07
CA MET A 7 2.96 9.37 12.55
C MET A 7 3.83 9.48 11.31
N LYS A 8 4.64 8.47 11.08
CA LYS A 8 5.41 8.24 9.86
C LYS A 8 4.71 7.15 9.05
N ILE A 9 4.16 7.52 7.91
CA ILE A 9 3.24 6.69 7.14
C ILE A 9 3.84 6.39 5.76
N GLY A 10 4.02 5.11 5.46
CA GLY A 10 4.35 4.66 4.11
C GLY A 10 3.08 4.53 3.27
N ILE A 11 3.00 5.20 2.13
CA ILE A 11 1.90 5.07 1.17
C ILE A 11 2.40 4.35 -0.08
N VAL A 12 1.73 3.27 -0.43
CA VAL A 12 2.04 2.44 -1.59
C VAL A 12 0.86 2.46 -2.55
N CYS A 13 1.07 2.93 -3.77
CA CYS A 13 0.01 3.11 -4.76
C CYS A 13 0.55 3.05 -6.19
N TYR A 14 -0.34 3.00 -7.16
CA TYR A 14 0.01 3.29 -8.55
C TYR A 14 0.20 4.80 -8.74
N PRO A 15 1.37 5.27 -9.19
CA PRO A 15 1.67 6.70 -9.32
C PRO A 15 1.09 7.31 -10.62
N THR A 16 -0.13 6.92 -11.00
CA THR A 16 -0.78 7.28 -12.27
C THR A 16 -1.89 8.30 -12.11
N PHE A 17 -2.37 8.85 -13.22
CA PHE A 17 -3.56 9.73 -13.27
C PHE A 17 -4.88 9.01 -12.99
N GLY A 18 -4.87 7.69 -12.81
CA GLY A 18 -6.06 6.94 -12.41
C GLY A 18 -6.57 7.34 -11.03
N GLY A 19 -7.86 7.08 -10.78
CA GLY A 19 -8.54 7.50 -9.53
C GLY A 19 -7.83 7.08 -8.26
N SER A 20 -7.26 5.86 -8.23
CA SER A 20 -6.52 5.36 -7.07
C SER A 20 -5.23 6.12 -6.79
N GLY A 21 -4.45 6.44 -7.82
CA GLY A 21 -3.19 7.20 -7.67
C GLY A 21 -3.46 8.64 -7.21
N VAL A 22 -4.50 9.25 -7.77
CA VAL A 22 -4.96 10.59 -7.35
C VAL A 22 -5.41 10.57 -5.90
N LEU A 23 -6.28 9.63 -5.51
CA LEU A 23 -6.80 9.53 -4.15
C LEU A 23 -5.68 9.30 -3.14
N ALA A 24 -4.77 8.36 -3.42
CA ALA A 24 -3.63 8.08 -2.55
C ALA A 24 -2.72 9.30 -2.36
N THR A 25 -2.45 10.04 -3.45
CA THR A 25 -1.60 11.22 -3.40
C THR A 25 -2.24 12.35 -2.62
N GLU A 26 -3.52 12.66 -2.86
CA GLU A 26 -4.24 13.71 -2.13
C GLU A 26 -4.42 13.36 -0.65
N LEU A 27 -4.66 12.08 -0.32
CA LEU A 27 -4.68 11.62 1.07
C LEU A 27 -3.33 11.86 1.75
N GLY A 28 -2.22 11.49 1.11
CA GLY A 28 -0.88 11.72 1.66
C GLY A 28 -0.58 13.19 1.90
N LYS A 29 -0.96 14.08 0.97
CA LYS A 29 -0.83 15.53 1.13
C LYS A 29 -1.65 16.05 2.31
N ALA A 30 -2.91 15.63 2.41
CA ALA A 30 -3.79 16.04 3.52
C ALA A 30 -3.28 15.55 4.89
N LEU A 31 -2.68 14.36 4.95
CA LEU A 31 -2.04 13.85 6.16
C LEU A 31 -0.76 14.63 6.51
N ALA A 32 0.04 14.98 5.51
CA ALA A 32 1.23 15.81 5.69
C ALA A 32 0.89 17.22 6.22
N GLU A 33 -0.19 17.85 5.74
CA GLU A 33 -0.71 19.11 6.23
C GLU A 33 -1.15 19.03 7.70
N LYS A 34 -1.60 17.84 8.15
CA LYS A 34 -1.90 17.58 9.58
C LYS A 34 -0.65 17.30 10.42
N GLY A 35 0.53 17.33 9.80
CA GLY A 35 1.83 17.19 10.48
C GLY A 35 2.38 15.76 10.53
N HIS A 36 1.75 14.80 9.85
CA HIS A 36 2.32 13.46 9.67
C HIS A 36 3.49 13.50 8.66
N GLU A 37 4.42 12.55 8.79
CA GLU A 37 5.50 12.33 7.84
C GLU A 37 5.08 11.25 6.85
N ILE A 38 5.10 11.54 5.55
CA ILE A 38 4.56 10.69 4.50
C ILE A 38 5.69 10.20 3.58
N HIS A 39 5.76 8.90 3.37
CA HIS A 39 6.72 8.24 2.52
C HIS A 39 6.00 7.54 1.37
N PHE A 40 5.99 8.14 0.18
CA PHE A 40 5.49 7.46 -1.03
C PHE A 40 6.52 6.44 -1.51
N ILE A 41 6.11 5.17 -1.64
CA ILE A 41 6.94 4.06 -2.09
C ILE A 41 6.33 3.54 -3.40
N THR A 42 6.86 3.97 -4.53
CA THR A 42 6.27 3.75 -5.86
C THR A 42 7.37 3.67 -6.94
N TYR A 43 7.07 3.10 -8.12
CA TYR A 43 8.05 2.96 -9.21
C TYR A 43 8.34 4.26 -9.96
N GLN A 44 7.58 5.31 -9.76
CA GLN A 44 7.84 6.67 -10.20
C GLN A 44 7.14 7.67 -9.29
N GLN A 45 7.55 8.93 -9.31
CA GLN A 45 6.90 9.97 -8.49
C GLN A 45 5.41 10.07 -8.83
N PRO A 46 4.51 10.09 -7.80
CA PRO A 46 3.09 10.25 -8.03
C PRO A 46 2.77 11.53 -8.81
N VAL A 47 1.91 11.41 -9.82
CA VAL A 47 1.65 12.48 -10.81
C VAL A 47 1.11 13.79 -10.22
N ARG A 48 0.47 13.74 -9.04
CA ARG A 48 -0.02 14.92 -8.32
C ARG A 48 0.89 15.40 -7.20
N LEU A 49 2.04 14.78 -7.03
CA LEU A 49 3.04 15.19 -6.05
C LEU A 49 3.96 16.25 -6.69
N ASN A 50 3.42 17.47 -6.90
CA ASN A 50 4.15 18.58 -7.47
C ASN A 50 4.68 19.50 -6.37
N GLY A 51 5.87 20.08 -6.59
CA GLY A 51 6.49 21.03 -5.68
C GLY A 51 7.15 20.40 -4.46
N PHE A 52 7.63 21.24 -3.56
CA PHE A 52 8.29 20.85 -2.32
C PHE A 52 7.27 20.75 -1.18
N HIS A 53 7.32 19.63 -0.46
CA HIS A 53 6.53 19.41 0.75
C HIS A 53 7.47 18.96 1.87
N ALA A 54 7.55 19.70 2.96
CA ALA A 54 8.53 19.46 4.03
C ALA A 54 8.38 18.09 4.72
N ASN A 55 7.17 17.54 4.72
CA ASN A 55 6.87 16.26 5.40
C ASN A 55 6.54 15.13 4.41
N ILE A 56 6.89 15.26 3.13
CA ILE A 56 6.64 14.22 2.13
C ILE A 56 7.95 13.81 1.48
N PHE A 57 8.18 12.51 1.47
CA PHE A 57 9.36 11.86 0.89
C PHE A 57 8.93 10.88 -0.19
N TYR A 58 9.77 10.71 -1.20
CA TYR A 58 9.55 9.78 -2.28
C TYR A 58 10.68 8.74 -2.35
N HIS A 59 10.30 7.47 -2.45
CA HIS A 59 11.20 6.33 -2.56
C HIS A 59 10.87 5.55 -3.82
N GLU A 60 11.82 5.54 -4.75
CA GLU A 60 11.64 4.84 -6.03
C GLU A 60 11.85 3.34 -5.87
N VAL A 61 10.87 2.56 -6.30
CA VAL A 61 10.97 1.11 -6.43
C VAL A 61 11.62 0.78 -7.76
N ARG A 62 12.86 0.34 -7.72
CA ARG A 62 13.61 -0.08 -8.91
C ARG A 62 13.53 -1.57 -9.07
N VAL A 63 13.13 -2.01 -10.26
CA VAL A 63 13.11 -3.44 -10.63
C VAL A 63 14.28 -3.70 -11.55
N PRO A 64 15.33 -4.40 -11.09
CA PRO A 64 16.47 -4.72 -11.93
C PRO A 64 16.04 -5.70 -13.03
N THR A 65 16.57 -5.49 -14.25
CA THR A 65 16.44 -6.46 -15.32
C THR A 65 17.43 -7.61 -15.09
N TYR A 66 16.92 -8.84 -15.13
CA TYR A 66 17.74 -10.03 -15.05
C TYR A 66 17.34 -11.00 -16.18
N PRO A 67 18.30 -11.52 -16.97
CA PRO A 67 18.00 -12.28 -18.19
C PRO A 67 17.11 -13.51 -18.02
N LEU A 68 17.06 -14.10 -16.82
CA LEU A 68 16.20 -15.24 -16.52
C LEU A 68 14.78 -14.88 -16.04
N PHE A 69 14.49 -13.58 -15.91
CA PHE A 69 13.14 -13.13 -15.56
C PHE A 69 12.39 -12.74 -16.84
N ASP A 70 11.52 -13.61 -17.32
CA ASP A 70 10.60 -13.29 -18.42
C ASP A 70 9.68 -12.11 -18.04
N TYR A 71 9.33 -12.02 -16.77
CA TYR A 71 8.53 -10.94 -16.19
C TYR A 71 9.26 -10.30 -15.00
N PRO A 72 9.47 -8.96 -15.03
CA PRO A 72 10.12 -8.26 -13.94
C PRO A 72 9.34 -8.45 -12.62
N PRO A 73 9.96 -8.95 -11.54
CA PRO A 73 9.27 -9.25 -10.27
C PRO A 73 9.04 -7.97 -9.45
N TYR A 74 8.16 -7.09 -9.91
CA TYR A 74 7.85 -5.82 -9.27
C TYR A 74 7.45 -5.96 -7.80
N GLU A 75 6.60 -6.92 -7.48
CA GLU A 75 6.09 -7.15 -6.13
C GLU A 75 7.21 -7.46 -5.12
N LEU A 76 8.20 -8.25 -5.54
CA LEU A 76 9.36 -8.58 -4.70
C LEU A 76 10.26 -7.36 -4.49
N ALA A 77 10.49 -6.56 -5.52
CA ALA A 77 11.25 -5.32 -5.42
C ALA A 77 10.53 -4.30 -4.53
N LEU A 78 9.20 -4.20 -4.66
CA LEU A 78 8.36 -3.35 -3.82
C LEU A 78 8.44 -3.76 -2.34
N ALA A 79 8.30 -5.05 -2.03
CA ALA A 79 8.42 -5.56 -0.68
C ALA A 79 9.79 -5.25 -0.06
N SER A 80 10.87 -5.45 -0.83
CA SER A 80 12.24 -5.14 -0.38
C SER A 80 12.43 -3.65 -0.12
N THR A 81 11.95 -2.78 -1.02
CA THR A 81 12.01 -1.33 -0.84
C THR A 81 11.20 -0.89 0.40
N MET A 82 10.01 -1.48 0.63
CA MET A 82 9.24 -1.21 1.86
C MET A 82 10.03 -1.58 3.12
N VAL A 83 10.70 -2.74 3.14
CA VAL A 83 11.55 -3.14 4.28
C VAL A 83 12.60 -2.09 4.56
N ASP A 84 13.33 -1.64 3.54
CA ASP A 84 14.37 -0.63 3.67
C ASP A 84 13.82 0.70 4.19
N VAL A 85 12.69 1.17 3.62
CA VAL A 85 12.07 2.43 4.05
C VAL A 85 11.54 2.32 5.49
N ILE A 86 10.88 1.21 5.85
CA ILE A 86 10.41 0.97 7.23
C ILE A 86 11.56 1.06 8.22
N LEU A 87 12.68 0.39 7.94
CA LEU A 87 13.80 0.30 8.85
C LEU A 87 14.62 1.61 8.93
N ASN A 88 14.84 2.28 7.80
CA ASN A 88 15.64 3.49 7.74
C ASN A 88 14.91 4.75 8.22
N HIS A 89 13.59 4.79 8.10
CA HIS A 89 12.79 5.94 8.49
C HIS A 89 11.89 5.68 9.71
N ASP A 90 11.88 4.46 10.22
CA ASP A 90 11.12 4.07 11.41
C ASP A 90 9.60 4.30 11.23
N LEU A 91 9.05 3.78 10.11
CA LEU A 91 7.64 3.96 9.78
C LEU A 91 6.73 3.33 10.81
N ASP A 92 5.65 4.02 11.18
CA ASP A 92 4.63 3.54 12.12
C ASP A 92 3.62 2.60 11.48
N LEU A 93 3.30 2.83 10.17
CA LEU A 93 2.38 1.99 9.41
C LEU A 93 2.65 2.06 7.90
N ILE A 94 2.12 1.08 7.17
CA ILE A 94 2.01 1.09 5.71
C ILE A 94 0.54 1.19 5.31
N HIS A 95 0.23 2.12 4.42
CA HIS A 95 -1.07 2.23 3.77
C HIS A 95 -0.94 1.78 2.30
N ALA A 96 -1.43 0.59 2.02
CA ALA A 96 -1.43 0.00 0.69
C ALA A 96 -2.74 0.33 -0.05
N HIS A 97 -2.65 0.86 -1.24
CA HIS A 97 -3.77 1.05 -2.14
C HIS A 97 -3.77 -0.08 -3.16
N TYR A 98 -4.77 -0.93 -3.16
CA TYR A 98 -4.96 -2.22 -3.83
C TYR A 98 -4.52 -3.44 -3.02
N ALA A 99 -5.32 -4.51 -3.11
CA ALA A 99 -5.01 -5.81 -2.52
C ALA A 99 -3.75 -6.43 -3.13
N ILE A 100 -3.63 -6.36 -4.45
CA ILE A 100 -2.44 -6.80 -5.19
C ILE A 100 -2.00 -5.70 -6.18
N PRO A 101 -0.71 -5.50 -6.39
CA PRO A 101 0.43 -6.15 -5.71
C PRO A 101 0.80 -5.46 -4.39
N HIS A 102 0.09 -4.40 -3.97
CA HIS A 102 0.55 -3.51 -2.92
C HIS A 102 0.38 -4.11 -1.52
N ALA A 103 -0.81 -4.63 -1.18
CA ALA A 103 -1.03 -5.22 0.16
C ALA A 103 -0.28 -6.56 0.31
N SER A 104 -0.18 -7.38 -0.75
CA SER A 104 0.62 -8.62 -0.73
C SER A 104 2.11 -8.34 -0.49
N ALA A 105 2.66 -7.33 -1.17
CA ALA A 105 4.03 -6.88 -0.93
C ALA A 105 4.21 -6.29 0.49
N ALA A 106 3.21 -5.52 0.98
CA ALA A 106 3.24 -4.95 2.34
C ALA A 106 3.20 -6.04 3.43
N TYR A 107 2.41 -7.11 3.22
CA TYR A 107 2.42 -8.27 4.10
C TYR A 107 3.81 -8.93 4.14
N THR A 108 4.42 -9.15 2.98
CA THR A 108 5.78 -9.71 2.89
C THR A 108 6.79 -8.84 3.63
N ALA A 109 6.75 -7.52 3.41
CA ALA A 109 7.62 -6.57 4.10
C ALA A 109 7.40 -6.59 5.63
N LYS A 110 6.15 -6.61 6.09
CA LYS A 110 5.77 -6.74 7.51
C LYS A 110 6.39 -7.99 8.14
N GLN A 111 6.33 -9.15 7.47
CA GLN A 111 6.91 -10.39 7.99
C GLN A 111 8.44 -10.32 8.07
N ILE A 112 9.10 -9.77 7.05
CA ILE A 112 10.56 -9.61 7.04
C ILE A 112 11.00 -8.67 8.17
N VAL A 113 10.35 -7.51 8.34
CA VAL A 113 10.65 -6.57 9.42
C VAL A 113 10.45 -7.22 10.79
N LYS A 114 9.33 -7.93 10.98
CA LYS A 114 9.05 -8.66 12.23
C LYS A 114 10.12 -9.70 12.53
N GLN A 115 10.54 -10.47 11.53
CA GLN A 115 11.61 -11.46 11.71
C GLN A 115 12.95 -10.82 12.06
N LYS A 116 13.30 -9.69 11.43
CA LYS A 116 14.57 -9.01 11.67
C LYS A 116 14.64 -8.25 13.00
N THR A 117 13.54 -7.69 13.45
CA THR A 117 13.53 -6.70 14.56
C THR A 117 12.61 -7.05 15.73
N GLY A 118 11.72 -8.03 15.57
CA GLY A 118 10.63 -8.30 16.51
C GLY A 118 9.45 -7.32 16.41
N ARG A 119 9.60 -6.20 15.68
CA ARG A 119 8.58 -5.16 15.53
C ARG A 119 7.56 -5.55 14.45
N SER A 120 6.27 -5.39 14.74
CA SER A 120 5.21 -5.53 13.74
C SER A 120 4.72 -4.16 13.30
N VAL A 121 4.80 -3.87 12.00
CA VAL A 121 4.29 -2.64 11.38
C VAL A 121 2.89 -2.92 10.84
N PRO A 122 1.83 -2.22 11.28
CA PRO A 122 0.49 -2.44 10.79
C PRO A 122 0.35 -2.04 9.31
N VAL A 123 -0.52 -2.77 8.60
CA VAL A 123 -0.86 -2.53 7.20
C VAL A 123 -2.34 -2.19 7.09
N ILE A 124 -2.64 -1.02 6.53
CA ILE A 124 -3.99 -0.62 6.13
C ILE A 124 -4.10 -0.84 4.62
N THR A 125 -5.20 -1.42 4.16
CA THR A 125 -5.45 -1.61 2.72
C THR A 125 -6.72 -0.89 2.29
N THR A 126 -6.60 -0.04 1.26
CA THR A 126 -7.75 0.57 0.59
C THR A 126 -8.01 -0.13 -0.74
N LEU A 127 -9.24 -0.67 -0.88
CA LEU A 127 -9.72 -1.31 -2.10
C LEU A 127 -10.25 -0.26 -3.08
N HIS A 128 -9.91 -0.41 -4.37
CA HIS A 128 -10.21 0.61 -5.39
C HIS A 128 -11.16 0.16 -6.51
N GLY A 129 -11.44 -1.12 -6.61
CA GLY A 129 -12.38 -1.67 -7.58
C GLY A 129 -11.73 -2.63 -8.57
N THR A 130 -10.73 -2.23 -9.34
CA THR A 130 -10.09 -3.10 -10.34
C THR A 130 -9.50 -4.36 -9.70
N ASP A 131 -8.91 -4.23 -8.53
CA ASP A 131 -8.39 -5.32 -7.70
C ASP A 131 -9.49 -6.30 -7.24
N ILE A 132 -10.74 -5.87 -7.20
CA ILE A 132 -11.89 -6.65 -6.75
C ILE A 132 -12.73 -7.13 -7.92
N THR A 133 -13.16 -6.21 -8.80
CA THR A 133 -14.18 -6.50 -9.81
C THR A 133 -13.65 -7.11 -11.10
N LEU A 134 -12.36 -6.91 -11.41
CA LEU A 134 -11.69 -7.40 -12.61
C LEU A 134 -10.63 -8.44 -12.27
N VAL A 135 -9.48 -7.99 -11.80
CA VAL A 135 -8.31 -8.85 -11.59
C VAL A 135 -8.56 -9.85 -10.47
N GLY A 136 -9.15 -9.41 -9.36
CA GLY A 136 -9.36 -10.25 -8.18
C GLY A 136 -10.32 -11.42 -8.38
N ARG A 137 -11.18 -11.37 -9.40
CA ARG A 137 -12.11 -12.48 -9.73
C ARG A 137 -11.48 -13.56 -10.59
N ASP A 138 -10.32 -13.31 -11.17
CA ASP A 138 -9.58 -14.33 -11.89
C ASP A 138 -9.03 -15.36 -10.89
N LYS A 139 -9.29 -16.64 -11.15
CA LYS A 139 -8.86 -17.77 -10.29
C LYS A 139 -7.34 -17.80 -10.07
N THR A 140 -6.58 -17.17 -10.95
CA THR A 140 -5.12 -17.05 -10.84
C THR A 140 -4.72 -16.13 -9.69
N TYR A 141 -5.51 -15.08 -9.42
CA TYR A 141 -5.20 -14.03 -8.44
C TYR A 141 -6.08 -14.08 -7.19
N GLU A 142 -7.31 -14.63 -7.29
CA GLU A 142 -8.31 -14.63 -6.22
C GLU A 142 -7.74 -15.12 -4.86
N PRO A 143 -6.98 -16.24 -4.79
CA PRO A 143 -6.45 -16.70 -3.50
C PRO A 143 -5.51 -15.69 -2.84
N VAL A 144 -4.67 -15.02 -3.63
CA VAL A 144 -3.73 -14.01 -3.12
C VAL A 144 -4.46 -12.72 -2.74
N VAL A 145 -5.48 -12.31 -3.50
CA VAL A 145 -6.32 -11.16 -3.17
C VAL A 145 -7.05 -11.39 -1.85
N THR A 146 -7.74 -12.52 -1.70
CA THR A 146 -8.43 -12.91 -0.46
C THR A 146 -7.49 -12.93 0.74
N PHE A 147 -6.32 -13.55 0.57
CA PHE A 147 -5.28 -13.61 1.60
C PHE A 147 -4.80 -12.21 1.99
N SER A 148 -4.44 -11.37 1.02
CA SER A 148 -3.88 -10.03 1.27
C SER A 148 -4.86 -9.12 1.99
N ILE A 149 -6.16 -9.20 1.65
CA ILE A 149 -7.21 -8.46 2.34
C ILE A 149 -7.32 -8.96 3.79
N ASN A 150 -7.38 -10.27 4.02
CA ASN A 150 -7.52 -10.85 5.35
C ASN A 150 -6.29 -10.62 6.26
N GLU A 151 -5.09 -10.48 5.71
CA GLU A 151 -3.87 -10.21 6.47
C GLU A 151 -3.65 -8.72 6.77
N SER A 152 -4.41 -7.83 6.15
CA SER A 152 -4.39 -6.40 6.48
C SER A 152 -4.90 -6.14 7.89
N ASP A 153 -4.29 -5.20 8.62
CA ASP A 153 -4.71 -4.87 10.00
C ASP A 153 -6.01 -4.03 10.00
N ALA A 154 -6.22 -3.23 8.94
CA ALA A 154 -7.49 -2.55 8.69
C ALA A 154 -7.76 -2.50 7.18
N ILE A 155 -9.03 -2.46 6.80
CA ILE A 155 -9.47 -2.48 5.41
C ILE A 155 -10.46 -1.35 5.21
N THR A 156 -10.28 -0.58 4.12
CA THR A 156 -11.25 0.42 3.67
C THR A 156 -11.61 0.17 2.21
N ALA A 157 -12.82 0.58 1.82
CA ALA A 157 -13.24 0.57 0.41
C ALA A 157 -13.67 1.97 0.00
N VAL A 158 -13.43 2.34 -1.26
CA VAL A 158 -13.77 3.68 -1.78
C VAL A 158 -15.26 3.92 -1.95
N SER A 159 -16.09 2.88 -1.77
CA SER A 159 -17.55 3.01 -1.79
C SER A 159 -18.23 1.84 -1.09
N ALA A 160 -19.48 2.05 -0.62
CA ALA A 160 -20.32 0.99 -0.05
C ALA A 160 -20.55 -0.15 -1.07
N ASN A 161 -20.78 0.17 -2.33
CA ASN A 161 -20.96 -0.83 -3.39
C ASN A 161 -19.71 -1.72 -3.56
N LEU A 162 -18.51 -1.15 -3.49
CA LEU A 162 -17.28 -1.94 -3.58
C LEU A 162 -17.09 -2.84 -2.36
N LYS A 163 -17.43 -2.36 -1.16
CA LYS A 163 -17.48 -3.17 0.06
C LYS A 163 -18.42 -4.37 -0.11
N GLU A 164 -19.64 -4.16 -0.57
CA GLU A 164 -20.62 -5.22 -0.82
C GLU A 164 -20.13 -6.24 -1.85
N GLU A 165 -19.59 -5.78 -2.98
CA GLU A 165 -19.02 -6.64 -4.01
C GLU A 165 -17.83 -7.46 -3.49
N THR A 166 -17.00 -6.87 -2.62
CA THR A 166 -15.88 -7.58 -2.00
C THR A 166 -16.40 -8.72 -1.10
N LEU A 167 -17.33 -8.43 -0.21
CA LEU A 167 -17.89 -9.41 0.72
C LEU A 167 -18.68 -10.53 0.00
N LYS A 168 -19.25 -10.23 -1.18
CA LYS A 168 -19.98 -11.20 -1.99
C LYS A 168 -19.07 -12.20 -2.72
N HIS A 169 -17.88 -11.76 -3.13
CA HIS A 169 -17.02 -12.53 -4.03
C HIS A 169 -15.80 -13.16 -3.34
N PHE A 170 -15.43 -12.70 -2.14
CA PHE A 170 -14.24 -13.16 -1.42
C PHE A 170 -14.62 -13.58 0.00
N ASP A 171 -13.96 -14.62 0.52
CA ASP A 171 -14.10 -15.05 1.93
C ASP A 171 -13.34 -14.10 2.85
N ILE A 172 -13.93 -12.92 3.08
CA ILE A 172 -13.36 -11.89 3.95
C ILE A 172 -13.84 -12.06 5.38
N ARG A 173 -12.88 -12.14 6.31
CA ARG A 173 -13.10 -12.41 7.74
C ARG A 173 -13.04 -11.15 8.60
N LYS A 174 -12.73 -10.02 7.99
CA LYS A 174 -12.54 -8.73 8.67
C LYS A 174 -13.58 -7.72 8.22
N GLU A 175 -13.84 -6.75 9.09
CA GLU A 175 -14.69 -5.62 8.75
C GLU A 175 -14.02 -4.74 7.69
N ILE A 176 -14.78 -4.33 6.68
CA ILE A 176 -14.39 -3.33 5.68
C ILE A 176 -15.11 -2.02 6.04
N GLN A 177 -14.37 -0.95 6.19
CA GLN A 177 -14.88 0.39 6.46
C GLN A 177 -15.14 1.17 5.18
#